data_91c38876b293f5425b5fc5f122a10aff
#
_entry.id   91c38876b293f5425b5fc5f122a10aff
#
_cell.length_a   1.000
_cell.length_b   1.000
_cell.length_c   1.000
_cell.angle_alpha   90.00
_cell.angle_beta   90.00
_cell.angle_gamma   90.00
#
_symmetry.space_group_name_H-M   'P 1'
#
loop_
_entity.id
_entity.type
_entity.pdbx_description
1 polymer ?
#
loop_
_entity_poly.entity_id
_entity_poly.type
_entity_poly.pdbx_seq_one_letter_code
_entity_poly.pdbx_strand_id
1 'polypeptide(L)' 'MKLAQILIDDIKRMKQAIAKTKSYKLRNDYTKAISRKTKELIEYCNYKGLEFDSVNYIVREK' A
#
# COMPACT_ATOMS: atom_id res chain seq x y z
N MET A 1 -6.87 -13.02 -2.46
CA MET A 1 -5.47 -12.62 -2.17
C MET A 1 -4.79 -11.87 -3.33
N LYS A 2 -5.18 -12.12 -4.58
CA LYS A 2 -4.54 -11.44 -5.73
C LYS A 2 -4.65 -9.92 -5.67
N LEU A 3 -5.84 -9.40 -5.36
CA LEU A 3 -6.02 -7.94 -5.28
C LEU A 3 -5.17 -7.34 -4.17
N ALA A 4 -5.12 -7.99 -3.01
CA ALA A 4 -4.30 -7.52 -1.90
C ALA A 4 -2.82 -7.48 -2.28
N GLN A 5 -2.34 -8.51 -2.98
CA GLN A 5 -0.95 -8.55 -3.41
C GLN A 5 -0.63 -7.46 -4.43
N ILE A 6 -1.57 -7.19 -5.35
CA ILE A 6 -1.41 -6.11 -6.33
C ILE A 6 -1.31 -4.76 -5.61
N LEU A 7 -2.17 -4.51 -4.63
CA LEU A 7 -2.13 -3.27 -3.85
C LEU A 7 -0.82 -3.13 -3.08
N ILE A 8 -0.35 -4.22 -2.48
CA ILE A 8 0.93 -4.22 -1.76
C ILE A 8 2.09 -3.91 -2.70
N ASP A 9 2.13 -4.54 -3.87
CA ASP A 9 3.19 -4.31 -4.84
C ASP A 9 3.19 -2.86 -5.32
N ASP A 10 2.02 -2.28 -5.58
CA ASP A 10 1.90 -0.88 -5.96
C ASP A 10 2.42 0.05 -4.87
N ILE A 11 2.04 -0.21 -3.61
CA ILE A 11 2.51 0.59 -2.48
C ILE A 11 4.03 0.52 -2.35
N LYS A 12 4.60 -0.66 -2.47
CA LYS A 12 6.06 -0.84 -2.41
C LYS A 12 6.78 -0.09 -3.53
N ARG A 13 6.24 -0.13 -4.75
CA ARG A 13 6.81 0.62 -5.89
C ARG A 13 6.76 2.12 -5.63
N MET A 14 5.65 2.63 -5.12
CA MET A 14 5.54 4.05 -4.81
C MET A 14 6.49 4.49 -3.71
N LYS A 15 6.69 3.65 -2.70
CA LYS A 15 7.67 3.94 -1.64
C LYS A 15 9.09 4.01 -2.20
N GLN A 16 9.43 3.11 -3.12
CA GLN A 16 10.73 3.15 -3.79
C GLN A 16 10.88 4.41 -4.63
N ALA A 17 9.82 4.81 -5.33
CA ALA A 17 9.84 6.04 -6.13
C ALA A 17 10.07 7.27 -5.26
N ILE A 18 9.41 7.34 -4.09
CA ILE A 18 9.62 8.43 -3.13
C ILE A 18 11.08 8.51 -2.70
N ALA A 19 11.70 7.37 -2.42
CA ALA A 19 13.09 7.32 -1.98
C ALA A 19 14.07 7.82 -3.06
N LYS A 20 13.69 7.67 -4.33
CA LYS A 20 14.56 8.04 -5.46
C LYS A 20 14.29 9.45 -6.00
N THR A 21 13.08 9.96 -5.82
CA THR A 21 12.72 11.25 -6.40
C THR A 21 13.25 12.42 -5.57
N LYS A 22 13.69 13.47 -6.27
CA LYS A 22 14.08 14.72 -5.64
C LYS A 22 12.99 15.78 -5.72
N SER A 23 11.90 15.48 -6.43
CA SER A 23 10.79 16.42 -6.59
C SER A 23 9.88 16.38 -5.38
N TYR A 24 9.73 17.50 -4.71
CA TYR A 24 8.85 17.63 -3.55
C TYR A 24 7.39 17.38 -3.92
N LYS A 25 6.98 17.87 -5.07
CA LYS A 25 5.61 17.71 -5.55
C LYS A 25 5.28 16.25 -5.82
N LEU A 26 6.21 15.51 -6.46
CA LEU A 26 6.01 14.09 -6.72
C LEU A 26 5.95 13.28 -5.44
N ARG A 27 6.79 13.63 -4.45
CA ARG A 27 6.76 12.94 -3.16
C ARG A 27 5.40 13.09 -2.48
N ASN A 28 4.83 14.29 -2.52
CA ASN A 28 3.50 14.52 -1.95
C ASN A 28 2.43 13.73 -2.69
N ASP A 29 2.48 13.70 -4.02
CA ASP A 29 1.52 12.96 -4.82
C ASP A 29 1.59 11.45 -4.52
N TYR A 30 2.78 10.89 -4.43
CA TYR A 30 2.97 9.49 -4.08
C TYR A 30 2.50 9.19 -2.66
N THR A 31 2.78 10.09 -1.72
CA THR A 31 2.34 9.90 -0.33
C THR A 31 0.82 9.82 -0.24
N LYS A 32 0.12 10.70 -0.96
CA LYS A 32 -1.35 10.67 -1.03
C LYS A 32 -1.86 9.37 -1.66
N ALA A 33 -1.22 8.93 -2.74
CA ALA A 33 -1.61 7.70 -3.41
C ALA A 33 -1.40 6.47 -2.52
N ILE A 34 -0.28 6.42 -1.80
CA ILE A 34 0.01 5.36 -0.83
C ILE A 34 -1.07 5.30 0.26
N SER A 35 -1.44 6.47 0.77
CA SER A 35 -2.46 6.56 1.81
C SER A 35 -3.80 5.99 1.33
N ARG A 36 -4.22 6.34 0.11
CA ARG A 36 -5.46 5.83 -0.48
C ARG A 36 -5.41 4.32 -0.66
N LYS A 37 -4.33 3.81 -1.23
CA LYS A 37 -4.18 2.38 -1.48
C LYS A 37 -4.09 1.57 -0.19
N THR A 38 -3.44 2.12 0.82
CA THR A 38 -3.38 1.48 2.14
C THR A 38 -4.77 1.37 2.74
N LYS A 39 -5.58 2.42 2.63
CA LYS A 39 -6.96 2.40 3.10
C LYS A 39 -7.79 1.35 2.36
N GLU A 40 -7.67 1.30 1.03
CA GLU A 40 -8.35 0.28 0.23
C GLU A 40 -7.94 -1.13 0.64
N LEU A 41 -6.66 -1.33 0.90
CA LEU A 41 -6.14 -2.62 1.33
C LEU A 41 -6.71 -3.03 2.69
N ILE A 42 -6.77 -2.12 3.64
CA ILE A 42 -7.35 -2.37 4.95
C ILE A 42 -8.83 -2.75 4.82
N GLU A 43 -9.59 -1.99 4.04
CA GLU A 43 -11.00 -2.26 3.81
C GLU A 43 -11.22 -3.63 3.15
N TYR A 44 -10.41 -3.94 2.15
CA TYR A 44 -10.46 -5.22 1.47
C TYR A 44 -10.16 -6.38 2.44
N CYS A 45 -9.12 -6.24 3.25
CA CYS A 45 -8.77 -7.28 4.22
C CYS A 45 -9.87 -7.49 5.26
N ASN A 46 -10.49 -6.40 5.73
CA ASN A 46 -11.61 -6.51 6.65
C ASN A 46 -12.81 -7.21 6.01
N TYR A 47 -13.11 -6.89 4.77
CA TYR A 47 -14.21 -7.51 4.05
C TYR A 47 -13.98 -9.01 3.85
N LYS A 48 -12.76 -9.41 3.52
CA LYS A 48 -12.41 -10.81 3.28
C LYS A 48 -12.02 -11.59 4.53
N GLY A 49 -12.00 -10.96 5.69
CA GLY A 49 -11.56 -11.61 6.92
C GLY A 49 -10.07 -11.91 6.94
N LEU A 50 -9.28 -11.11 6.28
CA LEU A 50 -7.82 -11.26 6.25
C LEU A 50 -7.17 -10.33 7.27
N GLU A 51 -5.97 -10.68 7.69
CA GLU A 51 -5.16 -9.85 8.58
C GLU A 51 -4.10 -9.12 7.76
N PHE A 52 -4.03 -7.79 7.92
CA PHE A 52 -3.03 -6.97 7.25
C PHE A 52 -2.02 -6.45 8.26
N ASP A 53 -0.75 -6.75 8.02
CA ASP A 53 0.37 -6.23 8.81
C ASP A 53 0.89 -4.98 8.11
N SER A 54 0.57 -3.80 8.69
CA SER A 54 0.96 -2.51 8.11
C SER A 54 2.45 -2.19 8.30
N VAL A 55 3.14 -2.89 9.17
CA VAL A 55 4.57 -2.70 9.37
C VAL A 55 5.36 -3.38 8.25
N ASN A 56 5.04 -4.63 7.97
CA ASN A 56 5.74 -5.43 6.97
C ASN A 56 5.03 -5.48 5.61
N TYR A 57 3.83 -4.93 5.52
CA TYR A 57 2.98 -4.97 4.32
C TYR A 57 2.75 -6.40 3.85
N ILE A 58 2.30 -7.22 4.79
CA ILE A 58 1.99 -8.63 4.55
C ILE A 58 0.51 -8.87 4.85
N VAL A 59 -0.15 -9.64 3.99
CA VAL A 59 -1.54 -10.07 4.20
C VAL A 59 -1.53 -11.56 4.52
N ARG A 60 -2.23 -11.92 5.59
CA ARG A 60 -2.34 -13.30 6.05
C ARG A 60 -3.80 -13.67 6.26
N GLU A 61 -4.09 -14.94 6.15
CA GLU A 61 -5.39 -15.47 6.55
C GLU A 61 -5.46 -15.50 8.08
N LYS A 62 -6.61 -15.11 8.60
CA LYS A 62 -6.84 -15.19 10.04
C LYS A 62 -7.04 -16.61 10.51
#